data_5fd624f8b50001e807c629825dbef533
#
_entry.id   5fd624f8b50001e807c629825dbef533
#
_cell.length_a   1.000
_cell.length_b   1.000
_cell.length_c   1.000
_cell.angle_alpha   90.00
_cell.angle_beta   90.00
_cell.angle_gamma   90.00
#
_symmetry.space_group_name_H-M   'P 1'
#
loop_
_entity.id
_entity.type
_entity.pdbx_description
1 polymer ?
#
loop_
_entity_poly.entity_id
_entity_poly.type
_entity_poly.pdbx_seq_one_letter_code
_entity_poly.pdbx_strand_id
1 'polypeptide(L)'
;MTHRGDFFTVEGTKVLPCPAEPIPIVVGGRSSAAVRRAGRLGDGWLGIWVSPERFAAAVDQVADEADAAGRARSDWHHGMTVWCGFGQDRAEGERVVARAMEGIYGVPFSTFARYVPSGTPAEVAGALRPYVEAGCRTFNLLAQSADRSTIAGAVGEVRRLLDDGSRYGQAG
;
A
#
# COMPACT_ATOMS: atom_id res chain seq x y z
N MET A 1 10.32 -30.14 -0.59
CA MET A 1 9.12 -29.92 0.23
C MET A 1 8.33 -31.23 0.31
N THR A 2 7.93 -31.64 1.50
CA THR A 2 7.00 -32.75 1.72
C THR A 2 5.83 -32.22 2.53
N HIS A 3 4.61 -32.42 2.05
CA HIS A 3 3.37 -32.01 2.71
C HIS A 3 2.34 -33.13 2.61
N ARG A 4 1.71 -33.45 3.71
CA ARG A 4 0.58 -34.39 3.77
C ARG A 4 -0.59 -33.67 4.42
N GLY A 5 -1.54 -33.25 3.60
CA GLY A 5 -2.77 -32.59 4.02
C GLY A 5 -3.99 -33.42 3.66
N ASP A 6 -5.16 -32.97 4.09
CA ASP A 6 -6.44 -33.67 3.88
C ASP A 6 -6.82 -33.79 2.40
N PHE A 7 -6.37 -32.86 1.57
CA PHE A 7 -6.72 -32.80 0.14
C PHE A 7 -5.57 -33.14 -0.80
N PHE A 8 -4.31 -32.88 -0.38
CA PHE A 8 -3.14 -33.07 -1.24
C PHE A 8 -1.97 -33.66 -0.48
N THR A 9 -1.29 -34.59 -1.13
CA THR A 9 0.00 -35.12 -0.68
C THR A 9 1.06 -34.76 -1.70
N VAL A 10 2.14 -34.12 -1.23
CA VAL A 10 3.30 -33.71 -2.04
C VAL A 10 4.54 -34.32 -1.39
N GLU A 11 5.32 -35.10 -2.14
CA GLU A 11 6.53 -35.73 -1.62
C GLU A 11 7.75 -35.39 -2.48
N GLY A 12 8.81 -34.91 -1.80
CA GLY A 12 10.11 -34.62 -2.42
C GLY A 12 10.13 -33.53 -3.48
N THR A 13 9.06 -32.73 -3.64
CA THR A 13 8.95 -31.73 -4.69
C THR A 13 9.83 -30.53 -4.41
N LYS A 14 10.51 -30.04 -5.45
CA LYS A 14 11.24 -28.75 -5.46
C LYS A 14 10.52 -27.78 -6.37
N VAL A 15 10.34 -26.54 -5.90
CA VAL A 15 9.87 -25.41 -6.72
C VAL A 15 11.10 -24.58 -7.13
N LEU A 16 11.32 -24.50 -8.42
CA LEU A 16 12.47 -23.79 -8.98
C LEU A 16 12.03 -22.74 -10.03
N PRO A 17 12.74 -21.61 -10.16
CA PRO A 17 13.89 -21.23 -9.35
C PRO A 17 13.51 -20.86 -7.92
N CYS A 18 14.37 -21.18 -6.94
CA CYS A 18 14.19 -20.77 -5.56
C CYS A 18 15.03 -19.51 -5.31
N PRO A 19 14.49 -18.42 -4.75
CA PRO A 19 15.25 -17.23 -4.40
C PRO A 19 16.31 -17.57 -3.33
N ALA A 20 17.47 -16.91 -3.42
CA ALA A 20 18.55 -17.09 -2.45
C ALA A 20 18.18 -16.54 -1.09
N GLU A 21 17.43 -15.43 -1.07
CA GLU A 21 16.94 -14.79 0.15
C GLU A 21 15.41 -14.99 0.27
N PRO A 22 14.88 -15.05 1.49
CA PRO A 22 13.44 -15.11 1.71
C PRO A 22 12.71 -13.92 1.08
N ILE A 23 11.62 -14.18 0.35
CA ILE A 23 10.76 -13.13 -0.19
C ILE A 23 9.82 -12.64 0.92
N PRO A 24 9.78 -11.32 1.22
CA PRO A 24 8.87 -10.77 2.22
C PRO A 24 7.41 -11.04 1.87
N ILE A 25 6.63 -11.49 2.84
CA ILE A 25 5.19 -11.74 2.71
C ILE A 25 4.41 -10.56 3.27
N VAL A 26 3.75 -9.80 2.40
CA VAL A 26 2.91 -8.67 2.80
C VAL A 26 1.44 -9.09 2.74
N VAL A 27 0.74 -9.01 3.87
CA VAL A 27 -0.66 -9.45 4.00
C VAL A 27 -1.61 -8.31 3.72
N GLY A 28 -2.47 -8.45 2.72
CA GLY A 28 -3.49 -7.47 2.37
C GLY A 28 -4.80 -7.66 3.14
N GLY A 29 -5.56 -6.57 3.25
CA GLY A 29 -6.93 -6.59 3.77
C GLY A 29 -7.20 -5.56 4.86
N ARG A 30 -8.49 -5.18 5.01
CA ARG A 30 -8.96 -4.10 5.91
C ARG A 30 -9.50 -4.59 7.26
N SER A 31 -9.79 -5.89 7.38
CA SER A 31 -10.35 -6.46 8.59
C SER A 31 -9.30 -6.60 9.69
N SER A 32 -9.72 -6.54 10.95
CA SER A 32 -8.83 -6.82 12.08
C SER A 32 -8.21 -8.22 12.01
N ALA A 33 -8.90 -9.19 11.38
CA ALA A 33 -8.34 -10.51 11.16
C ALA A 33 -7.16 -10.51 10.18
N ALA A 34 -7.21 -9.67 9.12
CA ALA A 34 -6.11 -9.50 8.19
C ALA A 34 -4.90 -8.81 8.86
N VAL A 35 -5.15 -7.76 9.65
CA VAL A 35 -4.11 -7.05 10.41
C VAL A 35 -3.43 -8.00 11.40
N ARG A 36 -4.20 -8.79 12.18
CA ARG A 36 -3.65 -9.82 13.08
C ARG A 36 -2.80 -10.85 12.34
N ARG A 37 -3.26 -11.30 11.17
CA ARG A 37 -2.52 -12.26 10.34
C ARG A 37 -1.20 -11.65 9.86
N ALA A 38 -1.18 -10.38 9.49
CA ALA A 38 0.04 -9.67 9.11
C ALA A 38 1.08 -9.70 10.24
N GLY A 39 0.69 -9.41 11.49
CA GLY A 39 1.58 -9.48 12.63
C GLY A 39 2.10 -10.89 12.92
N ARG A 40 1.20 -11.87 12.92
CA ARG A 40 1.54 -13.25 13.30
C ARG A 40 2.36 -14.00 12.25
N LEU A 41 2.17 -13.70 10.96
CA LEU A 41 2.69 -14.54 9.88
C LEU A 41 3.39 -13.76 8.76
N GLY A 42 3.14 -12.45 8.64
CA GLY A 42 3.63 -11.62 7.55
C GLY A 42 4.89 -10.84 7.90
N ASP A 43 5.43 -10.19 6.89
CA ASP A 43 6.55 -9.25 7.00
C ASP A 43 6.09 -7.80 6.81
N GLY A 44 4.79 -7.62 6.55
CA GLY A 44 4.14 -6.32 6.41
C GLY A 44 2.64 -6.44 6.22
N TRP A 45 1.97 -5.29 6.25
CA TRP A 45 0.55 -5.16 5.96
C TRP A 45 0.34 -4.18 4.80
N LEU A 46 -0.56 -4.54 3.87
CA LEU A 46 -0.95 -3.71 2.73
C LEU A 46 -2.37 -3.21 2.94
N GLY A 47 -2.50 -1.92 3.23
CA GLY A 47 -3.78 -1.23 3.37
C GLY A 47 -4.37 -0.79 2.03
N ILE A 48 -5.68 -0.61 2.02
CA ILE A 48 -6.44 0.04 0.94
C ILE A 48 -7.67 0.75 1.53
N TRP A 49 -7.99 1.97 1.07
CA TRP A 49 -9.14 2.75 1.51
C TRP A 49 -9.23 2.91 3.03
N VAL A 50 -8.14 3.25 3.63
CA VAL A 50 -8.04 3.60 5.05
C VAL A 50 -7.47 5.01 5.19
N SER A 51 -7.84 5.75 6.24
CA SER A 51 -7.24 7.05 6.54
C SER A 51 -5.82 6.88 7.12
N PRO A 52 -4.99 7.94 7.15
CA PRO A 52 -3.67 7.89 7.80
C PRO A 52 -3.72 7.43 9.26
N GLU A 53 -4.70 7.89 10.03
CA GLU A 53 -4.88 7.51 11.45
C GLU A 53 -5.22 6.02 11.57
N ARG A 54 -6.10 5.51 10.67
CA ARG A 54 -6.43 4.09 10.63
C ARG A 54 -5.25 3.25 10.17
N PHE A 55 -4.41 3.80 9.29
CA PHE A 55 -3.18 3.14 8.84
C PHE A 55 -2.19 3.03 10.02
N ALA A 56 -1.93 4.13 10.75
CA ALA A 56 -1.09 4.13 11.94
C ALA A 56 -1.56 3.10 12.98
N ALA A 57 -2.85 3.13 13.34
CA ALA A 57 -3.41 2.17 14.28
C ALA A 57 -3.30 0.71 13.82
N ALA A 58 -3.34 0.45 12.51
CA ALA A 58 -3.15 -0.89 11.98
C ALA A 58 -1.67 -1.33 12.04
N VAL A 59 -0.73 -0.42 11.81
CA VAL A 59 0.72 -0.67 11.96
C VAL A 59 1.04 -1.02 13.41
N ASP A 60 0.52 -0.26 14.39
CA ASP A 60 0.69 -0.54 15.82
C ASP A 60 0.11 -1.92 16.17
N GLN A 61 -1.10 -2.22 15.71
CA GLN A 61 -1.72 -3.53 15.93
C GLN A 61 -0.91 -4.68 15.32
N VAL A 62 -0.28 -4.48 14.15
CA VAL A 62 0.61 -5.49 13.55
C VAL A 62 1.81 -5.76 14.44
N ALA A 63 2.42 -4.72 15.01
CA ALA A 63 3.55 -4.85 15.93
C ALA A 63 3.15 -5.62 17.20
N ASP A 64 2.04 -5.23 17.85
CA ASP A 64 1.51 -5.90 19.05
C ASP A 64 1.25 -7.39 18.82
N GLU A 65 0.62 -7.73 17.67
CA GLU A 65 0.33 -9.13 17.32
C GLU A 65 1.58 -9.95 16.99
N ALA A 66 2.62 -9.29 16.48
CA ALA A 66 3.91 -9.93 16.24
C ALA A 66 4.62 -10.22 17.56
N ASP A 67 4.64 -9.25 18.47
CA ASP A 67 5.23 -9.40 19.80
C ASP A 67 4.53 -10.50 20.59
N ALA A 68 3.20 -10.51 20.58
CA ALA A 68 2.40 -11.57 21.21
C ALA A 68 2.66 -12.97 20.61
N ALA A 69 3.09 -13.03 19.33
CA ALA A 69 3.47 -14.27 18.65
C ALA A 69 4.96 -14.61 18.79
N GLY A 70 5.74 -13.85 19.58
CA GLY A 70 7.18 -14.02 19.74
C GLY A 70 7.99 -13.68 18.47
N ARG A 71 7.46 -12.80 17.61
CA ARG A 71 8.05 -12.40 16.34
C ARG A 71 8.42 -10.91 16.32
N ALA A 72 9.25 -10.46 17.26
CA ALA A 72 9.73 -9.09 17.25
C ALA A 72 10.45 -8.75 15.92
N ARG A 73 10.06 -7.65 15.29
CA ARG A 73 10.65 -7.15 14.03
C ARG A 73 10.84 -5.64 14.10
N SER A 74 11.86 -5.16 13.38
CA SER A 74 12.14 -3.74 13.18
C SER A 74 12.05 -3.31 11.70
N ASP A 75 12.04 -4.25 10.76
CA ASP A 75 12.11 -4.04 9.31
C ASP A 75 10.77 -4.38 8.61
N TRP A 76 9.70 -3.73 9.04
CA TRP A 76 8.39 -3.93 8.45
C TRP A 76 8.26 -3.38 7.02
N HIS A 77 7.64 -4.17 6.14
CA HIS A 77 7.30 -3.81 4.76
C HIS A 77 5.84 -3.34 4.64
N HIS A 78 5.42 -2.38 5.46
CA HIS A 78 4.06 -1.85 5.35
C HIS A 78 3.87 -1.05 4.07
N GLY A 79 2.72 -1.22 3.45
CA GLY A 79 2.37 -0.56 2.21
C GLY A 79 0.91 -0.12 2.13
N MET A 80 0.64 0.71 1.14
CA MET A 80 -0.69 1.23 0.85
C MET A 80 -1.00 1.11 -0.64
N THR A 81 -2.14 0.53 -1.00
CA THR A 81 -2.69 0.61 -2.35
C THR A 81 -3.56 1.85 -2.45
N VAL A 82 -3.24 2.72 -3.42
CA VAL A 82 -3.89 4.03 -3.58
C VAL A 82 -4.30 4.24 -5.02
N TRP A 83 -5.59 4.47 -5.25
CA TRP A 83 -6.05 5.09 -6.49
C TRP A 83 -5.71 6.56 -6.45
N CYS A 84 -5.18 7.10 -7.54
CA CYS A 84 -4.93 8.53 -7.66
C CYS A 84 -5.17 9.04 -9.08
N GLY A 85 -5.58 10.29 -9.20
CA GLY A 85 -5.82 10.97 -10.47
C GLY A 85 -4.88 12.14 -10.67
N PHE A 86 -4.12 12.15 -11.76
CA PHE A 86 -3.26 13.25 -12.13
C PHE A 86 -3.95 14.18 -13.14
N GLY A 87 -3.81 15.47 -12.91
CA GLY A 87 -4.33 16.55 -13.76
C GLY A 87 -3.62 17.86 -13.46
N GLN A 88 -4.00 18.91 -14.19
CA GLN A 88 -3.52 20.27 -13.94
C GLN A 88 -4.06 20.82 -12.61
N ASP A 89 -5.21 20.32 -12.20
CA ASP A 89 -5.86 20.60 -10.93
C ASP A 89 -6.58 19.37 -10.37
N ARG A 90 -7.10 19.52 -9.15
CA ARG A 90 -7.84 18.45 -8.46
C ARG A 90 -9.06 17.99 -9.23
N ALA A 91 -9.82 18.90 -9.84
CA ALA A 91 -11.06 18.55 -10.54
C ALA A 91 -10.80 17.71 -11.80
N GLU A 92 -9.72 18.00 -12.53
CA GLU A 92 -9.29 17.17 -13.65
C GLU A 92 -8.86 15.80 -13.19
N GLY A 93 -7.99 15.70 -12.17
CA GLY A 93 -7.54 14.45 -11.60
C GLY A 93 -8.70 13.58 -11.11
N GLU A 94 -9.65 14.16 -10.36
CA GLU A 94 -10.85 13.47 -9.88
C GLU A 94 -11.70 12.91 -11.01
N ARG A 95 -11.92 13.68 -12.09
CA ARG A 95 -12.73 13.21 -13.25
C ARG A 95 -12.15 11.95 -13.90
N VAL A 96 -10.82 11.89 -14.06
CA VAL A 96 -10.20 10.74 -14.76
C VAL A 96 -10.19 9.50 -13.88
N VAL A 97 -9.87 9.65 -12.60
CA VAL A 97 -9.85 8.50 -11.67
C VAL A 97 -11.26 8.02 -11.35
N ALA A 98 -12.23 8.92 -11.21
CA ALA A 98 -13.63 8.57 -10.97
C ALA A 98 -14.16 7.65 -12.09
N ARG A 99 -13.97 8.02 -13.35
CA ARG A 99 -14.40 7.20 -14.48
C ARG A 99 -13.78 5.80 -14.46
N ALA A 100 -12.50 5.69 -14.14
CA ALA A 100 -11.81 4.41 -14.07
C ALA A 100 -12.34 3.54 -12.93
N MET A 101 -12.53 4.12 -11.74
CA MET A 101 -13.03 3.41 -10.57
C MET A 101 -14.49 2.97 -10.72
N GLU A 102 -15.36 3.85 -11.22
CA GLU A 102 -16.77 3.52 -11.46
C GLU A 102 -16.92 2.40 -12.49
N GLY A 103 -16.07 2.40 -13.52
CA GLY A 103 -16.04 1.33 -14.51
C GLY A 103 -15.62 -0.04 -13.95
N ILE A 104 -14.78 -0.06 -12.91
CA ILE A 104 -14.28 -1.30 -12.30
C ILE A 104 -15.20 -1.77 -11.17
N TYR A 105 -15.62 -0.85 -10.29
CA TYR A 105 -16.34 -1.21 -9.06
C TYR A 105 -17.86 -1.16 -9.21
N GLY A 106 -18.40 -0.51 -10.24
CA GLY A 106 -19.84 -0.38 -10.48
C GLY A 106 -20.59 0.42 -9.40
N VAL A 107 -19.87 1.28 -8.64
CA VAL A 107 -20.43 2.14 -7.60
C VAL A 107 -19.96 3.58 -7.78
N PRO A 108 -20.73 4.59 -7.30
CA PRO A 108 -20.35 5.99 -7.43
C PRO A 108 -18.99 6.30 -6.79
N PHE A 109 -18.19 7.11 -7.46
CA PHE A 109 -16.87 7.55 -6.98
C PHE A 109 -16.91 8.19 -5.60
N SER A 110 -17.99 8.90 -5.25
CA SER A 110 -18.19 9.52 -3.94
C SER A 110 -18.01 8.56 -2.75
N THR A 111 -18.22 7.25 -2.98
CA THR A 111 -17.97 6.19 -1.98
C THR A 111 -16.50 6.14 -1.55
N PHE A 112 -15.58 6.48 -2.45
CA PHE A 112 -14.14 6.35 -2.26
C PHE A 112 -13.39 7.68 -2.27
N ALA A 113 -14.01 8.78 -2.69
CA ALA A 113 -13.38 10.07 -2.99
C ALA A 113 -12.39 10.54 -1.91
N ARG A 114 -12.74 10.35 -0.62
CA ARG A 114 -11.90 10.73 0.53
C ARG A 114 -10.55 9.99 0.62
N TYR A 115 -10.41 8.86 -0.09
CA TYR A 115 -9.20 8.04 -0.09
C TYR A 115 -8.41 8.13 -1.40
N VAL A 116 -8.86 8.98 -2.32
CA VAL A 116 -8.32 9.06 -3.68
C VAL A 116 -7.72 10.44 -3.90
N PRO A 117 -6.41 10.62 -3.59
CA PRO A 117 -5.74 11.88 -3.86
C PRO A 117 -5.76 12.17 -5.36
N SER A 118 -6.05 13.42 -5.70
CA SER A 118 -6.17 13.86 -7.09
C SER A 118 -5.62 15.27 -7.27
N GLY A 119 -5.09 15.56 -8.44
CA GLY A 119 -4.52 16.85 -8.80
C GLY A 119 -3.11 16.75 -9.35
N THR A 120 -2.29 17.76 -9.07
CA THR A 120 -0.87 17.80 -9.41
C THR A 120 -0.07 16.74 -8.62
N PRO A 121 1.12 16.33 -9.09
CA PRO A 121 1.99 15.43 -8.33
C PRO A 121 2.29 15.94 -6.91
N ALA A 122 2.39 17.25 -6.70
CA ALA A 122 2.62 17.84 -5.38
C ALA A 122 1.42 17.66 -4.44
N GLU A 123 0.19 17.82 -4.93
CA GLU A 123 -1.02 17.58 -4.14
C GLU A 123 -1.17 16.11 -3.78
N VAL A 124 -0.89 15.21 -4.73
CA VAL A 124 -0.89 13.77 -4.47
C VAL A 124 0.17 13.39 -3.43
N ALA A 125 1.41 13.89 -3.58
CA ALA A 125 2.48 13.65 -2.61
C ALA A 125 2.12 14.19 -1.22
N GLY A 126 1.54 15.39 -1.14
CA GLY A 126 1.07 15.97 0.12
C GLY A 126 0.04 15.09 0.84
N ALA A 127 -0.90 14.51 0.09
CA ALA A 127 -1.91 13.60 0.63
C ALA A 127 -1.33 12.24 1.08
N LEU A 128 -0.21 11.80 0.51
CA LEU A 128 0.45 10.54 0.87
C LEU A 128 1.43 10.69 2.04
N ARG A 129 1.93 11.88 2.32
CA ARG A 129 2.91 12.14 3.38
C ARG A 129 2.50 11.61 4.76
N PRO A 130 1.26 11.81 5.24
CA PRO A 130 0.84 11.28 6.54
C PRO A 130 0.94 9.74 6.65
N TYR A 131 0.82 9.02 5.54
CA TYR A 131 1.02 7.56 5.54
C TYR A 131 2.51 7.20 5.66
N VAL A 132 3.41 7.98 5.05
CA VAL A 132 4.88 7.79 5.22
C VAL A 132 5.26 7.99 6.69
N GLU A 133 4.73 9.04 7.31
CA GLU A 133 4.92 9.34 8.74
C GLU A 133 4.37 8.23 9.64
N ALA A 134 3.27 7.59 9.23
CA ALA A 134 2.69 6.41 9.89
C ALA A 134 3.40 5.08 9.58
N GLY A 135 4.56 5.10 8.90
CA GLY A 135 5.37 3.90 8.65
C GLY A 135 5.11 3.20 7.32
N CYS A 136 4.35 3.80 6.39
CA CYS A 136 4.21 3.26 5.04
C CYS A 136 5.54 3.35 4.28
N ARG A 137 6.02 2.22 3.78
CA ARG A 137 7.29 2.12 3.02
C ARG A 137 7.08 1.94 1.53
N THR A 138 5.89 1.50 1.12
CA THR A 138 5.59 1.20 -0.29
C THR A 138 4.20 1.69 -0.65
N PHE A 139 4.09 2.44 -1.75
CA PHE A 139 2.82 2.78 -2.37
C PHE A 139 2.62 2.01 -3.67
N ASN A 140 1.53 1.25 -3.74
CA ASN A 140 1.05 0.66 -4.98
C ASN A 140 0.03 1.64 -5.60
N LEU A 141 0.48 2.49 -6.52
CA LEU A 141 -0.34 3.54 -7.12
C LEU A 141 -1.11 3.04 -8.34
N LEU A 142 -2.44 3.07 -8.26
CA LEU A 142 -3.36 2.85 -9.38
C LEU A 142 -3.63 4.20 -10.05
N ALA A 143 -2.61 4.72 -10.72
CA ALA A 143 -2.57 6.07 -11.22
C ALA A 143 -3.38 6.24 -12.52
N GLN A 144 -4.14 7.31 -12.62
CA GLN A 144 -4.93 7.70 -13.79
C GLN A 144 -4.57 9.12 -14.26
N SER A 145 -4.57 9.35 -15.57
CA SER A 145 -4.41 10.66 -16.20
C SER A 145 -5.15 10.68 -17.52
N ALA A 146 -5.56 11.85 -17.98
CA ALA A 146 -6.15 12.04 -19.30
C ALA A 146 -5.17 11.62 -20.41
N ASP A 147 -3.90 11.94 -20.24
CA ASP A 147 -2.80 11.44 -21.08
C ASP A 147 -2.00 10.38 -20.31
N ARG A 148 -2.16 9.13 -20.68
CA ARG A 148 -1.48 8.00 -20.03
C ARG A 148 0.04 8.06 -20.13
N SER A 149 0.61 8.75 -21.12
CA SER A 149 2.05 8.91 -21.29
C SER A 149 2.69 9.73 -20.18
N THR A 150 1.92 10.58 -19.50
CA THR A 150 2.39 11.44 -18.40
C THR A 150 2.46 10.74 -17.04
N ILE A 151 1.81 9.57 -16.90
CA ILE A 151 1.67 8.89 -15.60
C ILE A 151 3.03 8.54 -15.00
N ALA A 152 3.96 7.99 -15.77
CA ALA A 152 5.26 7.60 -15.27
C ALA A 152 6.06 8.78 -14.73
N GLY A 153 6.02 9.93 -15.41
CA GLY A 153 6.63 11.18 -14.96
C GLY A 153 6.00 11.71 -13.67
N ALA A 154 4.67 11.74 -13.63
CA ALA A 154 3.93 12.21 -12.45
C ALA A 154 4.22 11.33 -11.20
N VAL A 155 4.23 10.01 -11.36
CA VAL A 155 4.57 9.07 -10.27
C VAL A 155 6.03 9.25 -9.83
N GLY A 156 6.96 9.45 -10.77
CA GLY A 156 8.36 9.76 -10.47
C GLY A 156 8.52 11.04 -9.65
N GLU A 157 7.74 12.08 -9.97
CA GLU A 157 7.74 13.33 -9.21
C GLU A 157 7.14 13.16 -7.81
N VAL A 158 6.03 12.43 -7.66
CA VAL A 158 5.47 12.07 -6.34
C VAL A 158 6.54 11.41 -5.46
N ARG A 159 7.25 10.41 -6.01
CA ARG A 159 8.32 9.73 -5.28
C ARG A 159 9.40 10.70 -4.82
N ARG A 160 9.92 11.54 -5.72
CA ARG A 160 10.95 12.54 -5.38
C ARG A 160 10.49 13.46 -4.26
N LEU A 161 9.25 13.96 -4.32
CA LEU A 161 8.68 14.86 -3.31
C LEU A 161 8.50 14.17 -1.94
N LEU A 162 8.22 12.88 -1.90
CA LEU A 162 8.14 12.11 -0.67
C LEU A 162 9.53 11.85 -0.08
N ASP A 163 10.52 11.49 -0.93
CA ASP A 163 11.90 11.23 -0.52
C ASP A 163 12.59 12.50 0.03
N ASP A 164 12.40 13.65 -0.62
CA ASP A 164 12.95 14.95 -0.16
C ASP A 164 12.36 15.37 1.21
N GLY A 165 11.06 15.15 1.43
CA GLY A 165 10.42 15.45 2.71
C GLY A 165 10.92 14.59 3.87
N SER A 166 11.34 13.35 3.61
CA SER A 166 11.88 12.46 4.64
C SER A 166 13.27 12.88 5.16
N ARG A 167 14.05 13.62 4.35
CA ARG A 167 15.39 14.09 4.73
C ARG A 167 15.36 15.27 5.70
N TYR A 168 14.32 16.09 5.67
CA TYR A 168 14.17 17.26 6.56
C TYR A 168 13.53 16.93 7.91
N GLY A 169 12.85 15.78 8.05
CA GLY A 169 12.20 15.35 9.29
C GLY A 169 13.13 14.63 10.31
N GLN A 170 14.38 14.32 9.93
CA GLN A 170 15.34 13.61 10.80
C GLN A 170 16.40 14.54 11.43
N ALA A 171 16.29 15.85 11.23
CA ALA A 171 17.25 16.85 11.72
C ALA A 171 16.68 17.76 12.83
N GLY A 172 15.72 17.25 13.63
CA GLY A 172 15.12 17.96 14.77
C GLY A 172 15.25 17.17 16.07
#